data_e17fbba83f7f54930688892e1bb0f48e
#
_entry.id   e17fbba83f7f54930688892e1bb0f48e
#
_cell.length_a   1.000
_cell.length_b   1.000
_cell.length_c   1.000
_cell.angle_alpha   90.00
_cell.angle_beta   90.00
_cell.angle_gamma   90.00
#
_symmetry.space_group_name_H-M   'P 1'
#
loop_
_entity.id
_entity.type
_entity.pdbx_description
1 polymer ?
#
loop_
_entity_poly.entity_id
_entity_poly.type
_entity_poly.pdbx_seq_one_letter_code
_entity_poly.pdbx_strand_id
1 'polypeptide(L)'
;MVGNKWVVNGQKVWTTSAHKAHWGLLLARTDMDDTKHRGLSYFIIDMNQPGVETQPLMQMNGHASFNQVFLTDAEVLPDFQVGELGDGWQVATTTLMHERRAADSLRSWGQASKGDGPIYDQERVETETTMQPYKWYPQRAGRVDLIMDRAKETGAIKDPAIRQEIAKLMTLHKSAEWTARRARAAQEQGKPQGPEGSLGKLAASNVARAAAKVHTLISGADAMLTGEDSPMDGTIAEILVSFPASSIAGGTDEIHKNIISERVLN
;
A
#
# COMPACT_ATOMS: atom_id res chain seq x y z
N MET A 1 11.86 3.57 31.78
CA MET A 1 10.84 4.46 32.40
C MET A 1 11.56 5.53 33.20
N VAL A 2 11.05 6.75 33.20
CA VAL A 2 11.51 7.85 34.01
C VAL A 2 10.30 8.31 34.86
N GLY A 3 10.38 8.12 36.19
CA GLY A 3 9.21 8.27 37.05
C GLY A 3 8.09 7.29 36.69
N ASN A 4 6.89 7.82 36.41
CA ASN A 4 5.71 7.01 36.01
C ASN A 4 5.40 7.18 34.49
N LYS A 5 6.42 7.37 33.64
CA LYS A 5 6.25 7.56 32.18
C LYS A 5 7.33 6.82 31.42
N TRP A 6 7.00 6.42 30.21
CA TRP A 6 7.98 6.04 29.21
C TRP A 6 8.49 7.30 28.52
N VAL A 7 9.81 7.40 28.35
CA VAL A 7 10.44 8.47 27.57
C VAL A 7 11.04 7.84 26.32
N VAL A 8 10.65 8.37 25.17
CA VAL A 8 10.98 7.77 23.86
C VAL A 8 11.86 8.72 23.08
N ASN A 9 13.00 8.20 22.65
CA ASN A 9 13.93 8.89 21.76
C ASN A 9 14.17 8.04 20.51
N GLY A 10 14.11 8.65 19.33
CA GLY A 10 14.37 7.94 18.09
C GLY A 10 13.72 8.58 16.88
N GLN A 11 13.67 7.83 15.79
CA GLN A 11 13.11 8.29 14.52
C GLN A 11 12.32 7.17 13.85
N LYS A 12 11.25 7.55 13.18
CA LYS A 12 10.49 6.70 12.26
C LYS A 12 10.46 7.35 10.87
N VAL A 13 10.37 6.54 9.84
CA VAL A 13 10.29 6.99 8.45
C VAL A 13 9.20 6.22 7.72
N TRP A 14 8.75 6.76 6.60
CA TRP A 14 7.65 6.20 5.79
C TRP A 14 6.31 6.14 6.52
N THR A 15 6.11 7.05 7.48
CA THR A 15 4.88 7.10 8.26
C THR A 15 3.79 7.81 7.48
N THR A 16 2.84 7.06 6.95
CA THR A 16 1.74 7.59 6.13
C THR A 16 0.88 8.54 6.95
N SER A 17 0.62 9.72 6.41
CA SER A 17 -0.29 10.72 7.00
C SER A 17 0.02 11.15 8.44
N ALA A 18 1.25 10.98 8.93
CA ALA A 18 1.62 11.35 10.30
C ALA A 18 1.33 12.82 10.63
N HIS A 19 1.45 13.71 9.64
CA HIS A 19 1.15 15.15 9.78
C HIS A 19 -0.35 15.46 10.00
N LYS A 20 -1.24 14.48 9.88
CA LYS A 20 -2.68 14.59 10.13
C LYS A 20 -3.15 13.74 11.30
N ALA A 21 -2.32 12.79 11.73
CA ALA A 21 -2.68 11.85 12.76
C ALA A 21 -2.61 12.49 14.15
N HIS A 22 -3.62 12.27 14.98
CA HIS A 22 -3.61 12.64 16.39
C HIS A 22 -2.92 11.58 17.25
N TRP A 23 -3.04 10.31 16.83
CA TRP A 23 -2.48 9.16 17.55
C TRP A 23 -1.63 8.32 16.60
N GLY A 24 -0.54 7.79 17.13
CA GLY A 24 0.36 6.87 16.47
C GLY A 24 0.45 5.52 17.15
N LEU A 25 0.68 4.47 16.39
CA LEU A 25 1.03 3.15 16.90
C LEU A 25 2.55 3.03 16.87
N LEU A 26 3.16 2.88 18.06
CA LEU A 26 4.60 2.91 18.22
C LEU A 26 5.13 1.54 18.66
N LEU A 27 5.94 0.92 17.84
CA LEU A 27 6.79 -0.21 18.22
C LEU A 27 8.16 0.35 18.66
N ALA A 28 8.54 0.14 19.91
CA ALA A 28 9.80 0.63 20.46
C ALA A 28 10.53 -0.44 21.25
N ARG A 29 11.85 -0.30 21.35
CA ARG A 29 12.67 -1.20 22.16
C ARG A 29 12.66 -0.74 23.61
N THR A 30 12.23 -1.62 24.50
CA THR A 30 12.18 -1.40 25.95
C THR A 30 13.23 -2.21 26.72
N ASP A 31 13.73 -3.28 26.12
CA ASP A 31 14.83 -4.07 26.63
C ASP A 31 15.96 -4.12 25.59
N MET A 32 17.13 -3.59 25.98
CA MET A 32 18.32 -3.53 25.11
C MET A 32 19.13 -4.81 25.14
N ASP A 33 18.96 -5.63 26.18
CA ASP A 33 19.73 -6.85 26.38
C ASP A 33 19.06 -8.06 25.74
N ASP A 34 17.73 -8.01 25.53
CA ASP A 34 17.02 -9.10 24.89
C ASP A 34 17.16 -9.07 23.36
N THR A 35 17.12 -10.27 22.77
CA THR A 35 17.43 -10.45 21.37
C THR A 35 16.25 -10.21 20.44
N LYS A 36 16.51 -9.64 19.26
CA LYS A 36 15.57 -9.48 18.14
C LYS A 36 14.23 -8.85 18.59
N HIS A 37 13.16 -9.63 18.57
CA HIS A 37 11.80 -9.14 18.75
C HIS A 37 11.33 -9.13 20.20
N ARG A 38 11.98 -9.88 21.09
CA ARG A 38 11.55 -10.01 22.49
C ARG A 38 11.73 -8.75 23.31
N GLY A 39 12.72 -7.93 22.98
CA GLY A 39 12.93 -6.64 23.63
C GLY A 39 12.05 -5.51 23.10
N LEU A 40 11.02 -5.80 22.29
CA LEU A 40 10.12 -4.81 21.69
C LEU A 40 8.78 -4.76 22.42
N SER A 41 8.30 -3.54 22.68
CA SER A 41 6.97 -3.30 23.25
C SER A 41 6.16 -2.36 22.36
N TYR A 42 4.85 -2.34 22.54
CA TYR A 42 3.93 -1.61 21.67
C TYR A 42 3.16 -0.56 22.45
N PHE A 43 3.00 0.62 21.88
CA PHE A 43 2.42 1.77 22.54
C PHE A 43 1.48 2.54 21.61
N ILE A 44 0.55 3.27 22.21
CA ILE A 44 -0.18 4.34 21.56
C ILE A 44 0.49 5.65 21.97
N ILE A 45 0.87 6.48 21.01
CA ILE A 45 1.55 7.76 21.26
C ILE A 45 0.70 8.93 20.75
N ASP A 46 0.60 9.97 21.56
CA ASP A 46 0.02 11.23 21.12
C ASP A 46 0.99 11.93 20.15
N MET A 47 0.53 12.20 18.94
CA MET A 47 1.34 12.82 17.89
C MET A 47 1.42 14.36 18.02
N ASN A 48 0.60 14.96 18.90
CA ASN A 48 0.53 16.40 19.09
C ASN A 48 1.24 16.91 20.36
N GLN A 49 1.97 16.02 21.02
CA GLN A 49 2.72 16.37 22.24
C GLN A 49 4.06 17.04 21.92
N PRO A 50 4.66 17.80 22.89
CA PRO A 50 6.06 18.19 22.82
C PRO A 50 6.98 16.98 22.63
N GLY A 51 8.04 17.15 21.83
CA GLY A 51 8.98 16.05 21.54
C GLY A 51 8.58 15.15 20.37
N VAL A 52 7.41 15.34 19.77
CA VAL A 52 7.03 14.69 18.51
C VAL A 52 7.04 15.71 17.38
N GLU A 53 7.91 15.53 16.41
CA GLU A 53 8.01 16.36 15.21
C GLU A 53 7.79 15.52 13.96
N THR A 54 6.93 15.96 13.06
CA THR A 54 6.66 15.32 11.78
C THR A 54 7.15 16.17 10.62
N GLN A 55 7.95 15.60 9.74
CA GLN A 55 8.45 16.27 8.54
C GLN A 55 8.00 15.52 7.28
N PRO A 56 7.48 16.23 6.26
CA PRO A 56 7.07 15.59 5.01
C PRO A 56 8.26 14.97 4.29
N LEU A 57 8.06 13.79 3.72
CA LEU A 57 9.04 13.09 2.90
C LEU A 57 8.64 13.19 1.43
N MET A 58 9.37 13.99 0.67
CA MET A 58 9.15 14.13 -0.76
C MET A 58 9.53 12.84 -1.49
N GLN A 59 8.57 12.29 -2.25
CA GLN A 59 8.73 11.10 -3.04
C GLN A 59 9.13 11.44 -4.48
N MET A 60 9.64 10.47 -5.23
CA MET A 60 10.05 10.63 -6.63
C MET A 60 8.94 11.13 -7.56
N ASN A 61 7.69 10.82 -7.24
CA ASN A 61 6.51 11.24 -7.99
C ASN A 61 6.00 12.63 -7.57
N GLY A 62 6.73 13.39 -6.76
CA GLY A 62 6.34 14.72 -6.32
C GLY A 62 5.30 14.75 -5.18
N HIS A 63 4.84 13.61 -4.70
CA HIS A 63 3.91 13.55 -3.56
C HIS A 63 4.67 13.50 -2.23
N ALA A 64 4.04 13.98 -1.16
CA ALA A 64 4.57 13.98 0.21
C ALA A 64 3.57 13.33 1.19
N SER A 65 3.05 12.16 0.85
CA SER A 65 2.10 11.42 1.68
C SER A 65 2.75 10.67 2.85
N PHE A 66 4.06 10.47 2.78
CA PHE A 66 4.84 9.91 3.88
C PHE A 66 5.56 10.99 4.67
N ASN A 67 5.89 10.67 5.91
CA ASN A 67 6.60 11.57 6.81
C ASN A 67 7.75 10.86 7.50
N GLN A 68 8.75 11.64 7.89
CA GLN A 68 9.65 11.31 8.98
C GLN A 68 9.02 11.77 10.28
N VAL A 69 9.19 11.00 11.34
CA VAL A 69 8.73 11.34 12.69
C VAL A 69 9.92 11.28 13.62
N PHE A 70 10.26 12.39 14.23
CA PHE A 70 11.32 12.51 15.21
C PHE A 70 10.71 12.50 16.62
N LEU A 71 11.28 11.70 17.48
CA LEU A 71 10.89 11.56 18.87
C LEU A 71 12.07 12.01 19.74
N THR A 72 11.88 13.10 20.48
CA THR A 72 12.88 13.67 21.36
C THR A 72 12.25 13.87 22.73
N ASP A 73 12.58 12.98 23.67
CA ASP A 73 11.99 12.92 24.99
C ASP A 73 10.43 12.89 24.98
N ALA A 74 9.88 12.27 23.92
CA ALA A 74 8.43 12.09 23.79
C ALA A 74 7.91 11.17 24.91
N GLU A 75 6.79 11.53 25.51
CA GLU A 75 6.26 10.83 26.68
C GLU A 75 5.13 9.88 26.31
N VAL A 76 5.09 8.71 26.94
CA VAL A 76 3.96 7.78 26.87
C VAL A 76 3.60 7.32 28.26
N LEU A 77 2.32 7.48 28.62
CA LEU A 77 1.82 7.01 29.90
C LEU A 77 1.68 5.48 29.89
N PRO A 78 1.81 4.81 31.05
CA PRO A 78 1.68 3.36 31.15
C PRO A 78 0.36 2.80 30.58
N ASP A 79 -0.73 3.52 30.73
CA ASP A 79 -2.06 3.13 30.24
C ASP A 79 -2.15 3.06 28.72
N PHE A 80 -1.18 3.64 28.00
CA PHE A 80 -1.05 3.56 26.55
C PHE A 80 -0.11 2.44 26.06
N GLN A 81 0.37 1.60 26.97
CA GLN A 81 1.03 0.35 26.59
C GLN A 81 -0.01 -0.67 26.12
N VAL A 82 0.27 -1.34 25.02
CA VAL A 82 -0.61 -2.38 24.44
C VAL A 82 0.08 -3.73 24.58
N GLY A 83 -0.52 -4.63 25.35
CA GLY A 83 0.07 -5.92 25.72
C GLY A 83 1.15 -5.80 26.79
N GLU A 84 1.84 -6.89 27.07
CA GLU A 84 2.91 -6.93 28.06
C GLU A 84 4.23 -6.42 27.47
N LEU A 85 5.19 -6.08 28.36
CA LEU A 85 6.54 -5.74 27.92
C LEU A 85 7.18 -6.94 27.23
N GLY A 86 7.76 -6.70 26.06
CA GLY A 86 8.35 -7.74 25.21
C GLY A 86 7.39 -8.35 24.18
N ASP A 87 6.08 -8.14 24.31
CA ASP A 87 5.07 -8.67 23.38
C ASP A 87 4.85 -7.79 22.14
N GLY A 88 5.56 -6.68 22.03
CA GLY A 88 5.32 -5.67 20.99
C GLY A 88 5.37 -6.20 19.56
N TRP A 89 6.20 -7.19 19.29
CA TRP A 89 6.25 -7.80 17.95
C TRP A 89 4.98 -8.60 17.63
N GLN A 90 4.46 -9.35 18.59
CA GLN A 90 3.22 -10.09 18.42
C GLN A 90 2.03 -9.14 18.25
N VAL A 91 1.95 -8.08 19.04
CA VAL A 91 0.92 -7.03 18.89
C VAL A 91 1.02 -6.37 17.51
N ALA A 92 2.23 -5.99 17.07
CA ALA A 92 2.44 -5.38 15.76
C ALA A 92 2.02 -6.28 14.60
N THR A 93 2.38 -7.57 14.64
CA THR A 93 2.01 -8.52 13.58
C THR A 93 0.50 -8.77 13.53
N THR A 94 -0.16 -8.80 14.69
CA THR A 94 -1.63 -8.91 14.80
C THR A 94 -2.29 -7.65 14.22
N THR A 95 -1.80 -6.46 14.58
CA THR A 95 -2.29 -5.18 14.04
C THR A 95 -2.17 -5.14 12.53
N LEU A 96 -1.02 -5.49 11.97
CA LEU A 96 -0.79 -5.53 10.52
C LEU A 96 -1.69 -6.56 9.79
N MET A 97 -2.03 -7.67 10.45
CA MET A 97 -2.99 -8.64 9.90
C MET A 97 -4.38 -8.03 9.77
N HIS A 98 -4.84 -7.32 10.80
CA HIS A 98 -6.14 -6.64 10.79
C HIS A 98 -6.16 -5.46 9.81
N GLU A 99 -5.10 -4.67 9.73
CA GLU A 99 -4.94 -3.59 8.74
C GLU A 99 -5.11 -4.09 7.31
N ARG A 100 -4.44 -5.17 6.94
CA ARG A 100 -4.56 -5.78 5.60
C ARG A 100 -5.99 -6.20 5.29
N ARG A 101 -6.69 -6.81 6.27
CA ARG A 101 -8.10 -7.19 6.12
C ARG A 101 -8.99 -5.96 5.95
N ALA A 102 -8.79 -4.93 6.76
CA ALA A 102 -9.53 -3.68 6.65
C ALA A 102 -9.29 -2.99 5.30
N ALA A 103 -8.04 -2.94 4.82
CA ALA A 103 -7.71 -2.37 3.51
C ALA A 103 -8.41 -3.11 2.35
N ASP A 104 -8.52 -4.44 2.41
CA ASP A 104 -9.26 -5.22 1.41
C ASP A 104 -10.77 -4.96 1.48
N SER A 105 -11.33 -4.82 2.67
CA SER A 105 -12.74 -4.45 2.87
C SER A 105 -13.03 -3.05 2.34
N LEU A 106 -12.17 -2.06 2.65
CA LEU A 106 -12.32 -0.69 2.17
C LEU A 106 -12.28 -0.60 0.63
N ARG A 107 -11.46 -1.41 -0.03
CA ARG A 107 -11.47 -1.49 -1.50
C ARG A 107 -12.79 -2.01 -2.07
N SER A 108 -13.48 -2.90 -1.37
CA SER A 108 -14.79 -3.39 -1.78
C SER A 108 -15.90 -2.38 -1.48
N TRP A 109 -15.80 -1.65 -0.39
CA TRP A 109 -16.74 -0.59 -0.02
C TRP A 109 -16.63 0.65 -0.91
N GLY A 110 -15.45 0.92 -1.47
CA GLY A 110 -15.24 2.03 -2.41
C GLY A 110 -15.90 1.85 -3.77
N GLN A 111 -16.62 0.75 -3.98
CA GLN A 111 -17.44 0.52 -5.17
C GLN A 111 -18.90 0.81 -4.80
N ALA A 112 -19.37 2.01 -5.12
CA ALA A 112 -20.78 2.36 -4.96
C ALA A 112 -21.69 1.36 -5.71
N SER A 113 -22.87 1.13 -5.16
CA SER A 113 -23.87 0.24 -5.75
C SER A 113 -24.23 0.66 -7.17
N LYS A 114 -24.42 -0.30 -8.04
CA LYS A 114 -24.89 -0.05 -9.42
C LYS A 114 -26.41 0.07 -9.42
N GLY A 115 -26.90 1.28 -9.21
CA GLY A 115 -28.32 1.57 -9.26
C GLY A 115 -28.56 3.01 -9.69
N ASP A 116 -29.79 3.32 -10.09
CA ASP A 116 -30.23 4.65 -10.48
C ASP A 116 -31.21 5.22 -9.46
N GLY A 117 -31.16 6.51 -9.26
CA GLY A 117 -32.06 7.27 -8.39
C GLY A 117 -31.35 7.95 -7.22
N PRO A 118 -32.09 8.82 -6.49
CA PRO A 118 -31.51 9.74 -5.50
C PRO A 118 -30.72 9.06 -4.38
N ILE A 119 -31.13 7.87 -3.95
CA ILE A 119 -30.46 7.11 -2.88
C ILE A 119 -29.09 6.60 -3.34
N TYR A 120 -28.98 6.17 -4.59
CA TYR A 120 -27.70 5.71 -5.16
C TYR A 120 -26.78 6.88 -5.48
N ASP A 121 -27.34 8.05 -5.84
CA ASP A 121 -26.59 9.29 -6.01
C ASP A 121 -25.96 9.73 -4.68
N GLN A 122 -26.75 9.70 -3.61
CA GLN A 122 -26.27 10.00 -2.27
C GLN A 122 -25.21 9.01 -1.82
N GLU A 123 -25.41 7.70 -2.00
CA GLU A 123 -24.44 6.66 -1.68
C GLU A 123 -23.10 6.90 -2.43
N ARG A 124 -23.15 7.30 -3.71
CA ARG A 124 -21.95 7.62 -4.48
C ARG A 124 -21.17 8.78 -3.87
N VAL A 125 -21.86 9.86 -3.50
CA VAL A 125 -21.26 11.04 -2.88
C VAL A 125 -20.67 10.70 -1.52
N GLU A 126 -21.38 9.99 -0.67
CA GLU A 126 -20.93 9.57 0.66
C GLU A 126 -19.72 8.62 0.55
N THR A 127 -19.77 7.65 -0.37
CA THR A 127 -18.65 6.74 -0.64
C THR A 127 -17.43 7.50 -1.12
N GLU A 128 -17.59 8.43 -2.05
CA GLU A 128 -16.47 9.23 -2.55
C GLU A 128 -15.85 10.06 -1.44
N THR A 129 -16.66 10.73 -0.62
CA THR A 129 -16.21 11.55 0.50
C THR A 129 -15.49 10.70 1.56
N THR A 130 -16.06 9.58 1.94
CA THR A 130 -15.49 8.66 2.94
C THR A 130 -14.19 8.04 2.46
N MET A 131 -14.07 7.74 1.17
CA MET A 131 -12.89 7.11 0.58
C MET A 131 -11.78 8.10 0.20
N GLN A 132 -12.03 9.41 0.25
CA GLN A 132 -11.02 10.43 -0.06
C GLN A 132 -9.68 10.24 0.69
N PRO A 133 -9.66 9.97 2.00
CA PRO A 133 -8.41 9.76 2.73
C PRO A 133 -7.68 8.48 2.31
N TYR A 134 -8.39 7.53 1.68
CA TYR A 134 -7.89 6.22 1.26
C TYR A 134 -7.64 6.15 -0.25
N LYS A 135 -7.75 7.25 -0.99
CA LYS A 135 -7.42 7.28 -2.42
C LYS A 135 -5.96 6.91 -2.61
N TRP A 136 -5.77 5.70 -3.10
CA TRP A 136 -4.48 5.26 -3.61
C TRP A 136 -4.23 5.95 -4.95
N TYR A 137 -3.02 6.38 -5.14
CA TYR A 137 -2.58 6.86 -6.46
C TYR A 137 -2.65 5.68 -7.44
N PRO A 138 -3.60 5.69 -8.39
CA PRO A 138 -3.83 4.56 -9.30
C PRO A 138 -2.60 4.28 -10.18
N GLN A 139 -1.72 5.24 -10.35
CA GLN A 139 -0.45 5.14 -11.06
C GLN A 139 0.46 4.04 -10.49
N ARG A 140 0.43 3.79 -9.18
CA ARG A 140 1.19 2.70 -8.54
C ARG A 140 0.79 1.31 -9.03
N ALA A 141 -0.47 1.14 -9.41
CA ALA A 141 -0.99 -0.12 -9.95
C ALA A 141 -0.72 -0.30 -11.44
N GLY A 142 -0.12 0.71 -12.10
CA GLY A 142 0.28 0.65 -13.49
C GLY A 142 -0.82 0.96 -14.51
N ARG A 143 -2.04 1.38 -14.10
CA ARG A 143 -3.12 1.84 -14.98
C ARG A 143 -3.34 0.93 -16.20
N VAL A 144 -3.54 -0.37 -15.94
CA VAL A 144 -3.81 -1.38 -16.99
C VAL A 144 -5.03 -1.01 -17.83
N ASP A 145 -6.00 -0.32 -17.23
CA ASP A 145 -7.22 0.18 -17.83
C ASP A 145 -6.98 1.09 -19.04
N LEU A 146 -5.87 1.82 -19.08
CA LEU A 146 -5.54 2.76 -20.14
C LEU A 146 -4.79 2.12 -21.34
N ILE A 147 -4.26 0.93 -21.21
CA ILE A 147 -3.34 0.31 -22.17
C ILE A 147 -3.97 0.13 -23.54
N MET A 148 -5.14 -0.48 -23.61
CA MET A 148 -5.75 -0.86 -24.89
C MET A 148 -6.16 0.35 -25.72
N ASP A 149 -6.75 1.35 -25.09
CA ASP A 149 -7.21 2.54 -25.81
C ASP A 149 -6.02 3.36 -26.29
N ARG A 150 -5.01 3.57 -25.43
CA ARG A 150 -3.77 4.24 -25.84
C ARG A 150 -3.03 3.52 -26.97
N ALA A 151 -2.95 2.18 -26.90
CA ALA A 151 -2.28 1.43 -27.97
C ALA A 151 -2.98 1.56 -29.32
N LYS A 152 -4.30 1.74 -29.34
CA LYS A 152 -5.09 2.01 -30.54
C LYS A 152 -4.90 3.45 -31.02
N GLU A 153 -5.02 4.43 -30.14
CA GLU A 153 -4.89 5.87 -30.42
C GLU A 153 -3.52 6.21 -31.02
N THR A 154 -2.45 5.70 -30.45
CA THR A 154 -1.07 5.90 -30.92
C THR A 154 -0.72 5.05 -32.14
N GLY A 155 -1.54 4.07 -32.49
CA GLY A 155 -1.23 3.08 -33.51
C GLY A 155 -0.23 2.00 -33.11
N ALA A 156 0.28 2.02 -31.87
CA ALA A 156 1.24 1.05 -31.35
C ALA A 156 0.71 -0.39 -31.36
N ILE A 157 -0.61 -0.57 -31.33
CA ILE A 157 -1.26 -1.88 -31.46
C ILE A 157 -0.91 -2.60 -32.78
N LYS A 158 -0.43 -1.89 -33.81
CA LYS A 158 -0.02 -2.47 -35.07
C LYS A 158 1.36 -3.13 -35.01
N ASP A 159 2.20 -2.73 -34.04
CA ASP A 159 3.51 -3.33 -33.82
C ASP A 159 3.35 -4.72 -33.19
N PRO A 160 3.85 -5.80 -33.83
CA PRO A 160 3.71 -7.16 -33.31
C PRO A 160 4.46 -7.37 -31.98
N ALA A 161 5.58 -6.68 -31.75
CA ALA A 161 6.33 -6.80 -30.49
C ALA A 161 5.56 -6.16 -29.32
N ILE A 162 4.99 -4.97 -29.53
CA ILE A 162 4.15 -4.29 -28.52
C ILE A 162 2.89 -5.12 -28.24
N ARG A 163 2.25 -5.69 -29.27
CA ARG A 163 1.11 -6.59 -29.07
C ARG A 163 1.44 -7.79 -28.20
N GLN A 164 2.62 -8.39 -28.33
CA GLN A 164 3.04 -9.49 -27.49
C GLN A 164 3.22 -9.06 -26.02
N GLU A 165 3.77 -7.88 -25.76
CA GLU A 165 3.90 -7.36 -24.39
C GLU A 165 2.53 -7.00 -23.79
N ILE A 166 1.60 -6.46 -24.59
CA ILE A 166 0.21 -6.26 -24.16
C ILE A 166 -0.44 -7.61 -23.80
N ALA A 167 -0.29 -8.63 -24.64
CA ALA A 167 -0.86 -9.95 -24.40
C ALA A 167 -0.31 -10.58 -23.11
N LYS A 168 1.01 -10.46 -22.84
CA LYS A 168 1.62 -10.90 -21.58
C LYS A 168 1.05 -10.17 -20.38
N LEU A 169 0.91 -8.84 -20.47
CA LEU A 169 0.29 -8.05 -19.40
C LEU A 169 -1.15 -8.49 -19.13
N MET A 170 -1.97 -8.65 -20.17
CA MET A 170 -3.36 -9.09 -20.01
C MET A 170 -3.45 -10.50 -19.39
N THR A 171 -2.53 -11.39 -19.75
CA THR A 171 -2.42 -12.73 -19.14
C THR A 171 -2.12 -12.65 -17.64
N LEU A 172 -1.12 -11.85 -17.25
CA LEU A 172 -0.79 -11.61 -15.84
C LEU A 172 -1.97 -11.01 -15.08
N HIS A 173 -2.61 -9.99 -15.65
CA HIS A 173 -3.74 -9.31 -15.05
C HIS A 173 -4.93 -10.25 -14.84
N LYS A 174 -5.30 -11.04 -15.86
CA LYS A 174 -6.38 -12.04 -15.75
C LYS A 174 -6.06 -13.16 -14.76
N SER A 175 -4.84 -13.63 -14.73
CA SER A 175 -4.41 -14.63 -13.75
C SER A 175 -4.51 -14.11 -12.32
N ALA A 176 -4.12 -12.86 -12.09
CA ALA A 176 -4.28 -12.18 -10.79
C ALA A 176 -5.75 -12.05 -10.40
N GLU A 177 -6.61 -11.62 -11.32
CA GLU A 177 -8.06 -11.51 -11.11
C GLU A 177 -8.69 -12.86 -10.73
N TRP A 178 -8.39 -13.92 -11.46
CA TRP A 178 -8.94 -15.26 -11.17
C TRP A 178 -8.41 -15.82 -9.84
N THR A 179 -7.16 -15.56 -9.51
CA THR A 179 -6.59 -15.96 -8.21
C THR A 179 -7.31 -15.25 -7.07
N ALA A 180 -7.59 -13.95 -7.20
CA ALA A 180 -8.35 -13.19 -6.21
C ALA A 180 -9.80 -13.69 -6.07
N ARG A 181 -10.48 -14.01 -7.20
CA ARG A 181 -11.84 -14.60 -7.18
C ARG A 181 -11.86 -15.95 -6.47
N ARG A 182 -10.87 -16.82 -6.75
CA ARG A 182 -10.74 -18.12 -6.08
C ARG A 182 -10.53 -17.98 -4.58
N ALA A 183 -9.70 -17.04 -4.16
CA ALA A 183 -9.46 -16.75 -2.75
C ALA A 183 -10.73 -16.31 -2.02
N ARG A 184 -11.51 -15.40 -2.63
CA ARG A 184 -12.81 -14.96 -2.08
C ARG A 184 -13.81 -16.12 -1.96
N ALA A 185 -13.97 -16.91 -3.01
CA ALA A 185 -14.87 -18.06 -2.99
C ALA A 185 -14.49 -19.09 -1.92
N ALA A 186 -13.20 -19.30 -1.67
CA ALA A 186 -12.73 -20.16 -0.58
C ALA A 186 -13.10 -19.59 0.80
N GLN A 187 -12.93 -18.28 0.98
CA GLN A 187 -13.31 -17.58 2.22
C GLN A 187 -14.81 -17.64 2.47
N GLU A 188 -15.65 -17.41 1.45
CA GLU A 188 -17.12 -17.55 1.51
C GLU A 188 -17.57 -18.96 1.90
N GLN A 189 -16.78 -19.99 1.57
CA GLN A 189 -16.99 -21.37 1.97
C GLN A 189 -16.45 -21.69 3.37
N GLY A 190 -15.98 -20.71 4.13
CA GLY A 190 -15.42 -20.90 5.48
C GLY A 190 -14.08 -21.62 5.51
N LYS A 191 -13.36 -21.74 4.38
CA LYS A 191 -12.04 -22.36 4.34
C LYS A 191 -11.02 -21.49 5.09
N PRO A 192 -10.06 -22.10 5.81
CA PRO A 192 -9.01 -21.35 6.47
C PRO A 192 -8.21 -20.53 5.46
N GLN A 193 -7.80 -19.33 5.87
CA GLN A 193 -7.02 -18.44 5.03
C GLN A 193 -5.62 -19.02 4.79
N GLY A 194 -5.28 -19.21 3.52
CA GLY A 194 -3.95 -19.64 3.07
C GLY A 194 -3.04 -18.45 2.71
N PRO A 195 -2.04 -18.66 1.86
CA PRO A 195 -1.09 -17.63 1.41
C PRO A 195 -1.63 -16.74 0.28
N GLU A 196 -2.95 -16.76 0.01
CA GLU A 196 -3.58 -16.07 -1.13
C GLU A 196 -3.29 -14.56 -1.11
N GLY A 197 -3.23 -13.95 0.06
CA GLY A 197 -2.85 -12.55 0.20
C GLY A 197 -1.44 -12.26 -0.32
N SER A 198 -0.49 -13.16 -0.06
CA SER A 198 0.89 -13.05 -0.56
C SER A 198 0.96 -13.29 -2.07
N LEU A 199 0.21 -14.27 -2.59
CA LEU A 199 0.09 -14.51 -4.04
C LEU A 199 -0.51 -13.29 -4.75
N GLY A 200 -1.59 -12.72 -4.20
CA GLY A 200 -2.25 -11.54 -4.74
C GLY A 200 -1.34 -10.31 -4.77
N LYS A 201 -0.58 -10.10 -3.67
CA LYS A 201 0.36 -8.98 -3.59
C LYS A 201 1.51 -9.11 -4.60
N LEU A 202 2.10 -10.29 -4.73
CA LEU A 202 3.15 -10.54 -5.71
C LEU A 202 2.64 -10.41 -7.15
N ALA A 203 1.44 -10.90 -7.43
CA ALA A 203 0.78 -10.74 -8.71
C ALA A 203 0.54 -9.25 -9.05
N ALA A 204 0.06 -8.45 -8.09
CA ALA A 204 -0.14 -7.01 -8.27
C ALA A 204 1.18 -6.28 -8.60
N SER A 205 2.28 -6.61 -7.93
CA SER A 205 3.61 -6.06 -8.24
C SER A 205 4.06 -6.40 -9.68
N ASN A 206 3.85 -7.64 -10.10
CA ASN A 206 4.19 -8.08 -11.46
C ASN A 206 3.34 -7.39 -12.53
N VAL A 207 2.04 -7.22 -12.28
CA VAL A 207 1.12 -6.49 -13.16
C VAL A 207 1.54 -5.02 -13.28
N ALA A 208 1.81 -4.35 -12.16
CA ALA A 208 2.23 -2.94 -12.17
C ALA A 208 3.53 -2.73 -12.97
N ARG A 209 4.52 -3.61 -12.77
CA ARG A 209 5.78 -3.60 -13.51
C ARG A 209 5.59 -3.83 -15.00
N ALA A 210 4.79 -4.82 -15.38
CA ALA A 210 4.49 -5.12 -16.77
C ALA A 210 3.70 -3.99 -17.44
N ALA A 211 2.75 -3.37 -16.74
CA ALA A 211 1.98 -2.24 -17.23
C ALA A 211 2.86 -1.02 -17.47
N ALA A 212 3.75 -0.67 -16.53
CA ALA A 212 4.71 0.42 -16.71
C ALA A 212 5.58 0.21 -17.96
N LYS A 213 6.10 -1.01 -18.16
CA LYS A 213 6.84 -1.39 -19.37
C LYS A 213 6.01 -1.18 -20.65
N VAL A 214 4.77 -1.63 -20.67
CA VAL A 214 3.89 -1.50 -21.84
C VAL A 214 3.56 -0.03 -22.13
N HIS A 215 3.28 0.78 -21.11
CA HIS A 215 3.10 2.23 -21.27
C HIS A 215 4.32 2.90 -21.91
N THR A 216 5.53 2.52 -21.46
CA THR A 216 6.78 3.04 -22.06
C THR A 216 6.90 2.65 -23.53
N LEU A 217 6.60 1.41 -23.90
CA LEU A 217 6.66 0.95 -25.27
C LEU A 217 5.64 1.65 -26.18
N ILE A 218 4.44 1.94 -25.68
CA ILE A 218 3.40 2.66 -26.40
C ILE A 218 3.80 4.12 -26.63
N SER A 219 4.42 4.77 -25.66
CA SER A 219 4.75 6.19 -25.70
C SER A 219 6.14 6.48 -26.28
N GLY A 220 7.02 5.47 -26.33
CA GLY A 220 8.42 5.70 -26.75
C GLY A 220 9.15 6.68 -25.84
N ALA A 221 9.92 7.60 -26.42
CA ALA A 221 10.67 8.61 -25.67
C ALA A 221 9.77 9.57 -24.87
N ASP A 222 8.56 9.82 -25.33
CA ASP A 222 7.61 10.73 -24.70
C ASP A 222 7.11 10.20 -23.32
N ALA A 223 7.35 8.93 -23.01
CA ALA A 223 7.03 8.36 -21.70
C ALA A 223 7.72 9.06 -20.53
N MET A 224 8.81 9.78 -20.79
CA MET A 224 9.60 10.49 -19.78
C MET A 224 9.17 11.95 -19.60
N LEU A 225 8.27 12.45 -20.44
CA LEU A 225 7.82 13.83 -20.42
C LEU A 225 6.77 14.04 -19.33
N THR A 226 6.78 15.25 -18.75
CA THR A 226 5.82 15.70 -17.74
C THR A 226 5.22 17.04 -18.15
N GLY A 227 4.05 17.39 -17.64
CA GLY A 227 3.33 18.63 -17.95
C GLY A 227 2.28 18.46 -19.04
N GLU A 228 1.59 19.55 -19.38
CA GLU A 228 0.40 19.58 -20.22
C GLU A 228 0.62 19.04 -21.66
N ASP A 229 1.83 19.23 -22.22
CA ASP A 229 2.17 18.76 -23.56
C ASP A 229 2.68 17.30 -23.62
N SER A 230 2.67 16.62 -22.48
CA SER A 230 3.15 15.24 -22.39
C SER A 230 2.02 14.21 -22.52
N PRO A 231 2.32 12.94 -22.84
CA PRO A 231 1.28 11.92 -22.92
C PRO A 231 0.45 11.84 -21.65
N MET A 232 -0.86 12.08 -21.78
CA MET A 232 -1.84 12.08 -20.70
C MET A 232 -1.43 13.01 -19.53
N ASP A 233 -0.97 14.21 -19.86
CA ASP A 233 -0.58 15.24 -18.88
C ASP A 233 0.44 14.75 -17.85
N GLY A 234 1.41 13.94 -18.27
CA GLY A 234 2.46 13.38 -17.43
C GLY A 234 2.08 12.11 -16.66
N THR A 235 0.86 11.59 -16.81
CA THR A 235 0.42 10.38 -16.11
C THR A 235 1.33 9.18 -16.40
N ILE A 236 1.89 9.07 -17.61
CA ILE A 236 2.77 7.96 -17.97
C ILE A 236 4.10 8.04 -17.22
N ALA A 237 4.70 9.21 -17.14
CA ALA A 237 5.91 9.43 -16.34
C ALA A 237 5.65 9.15 -14.85
N GLU A 238 4.50 9.55 -14.34
CA GLU A 238 4.12 9.25 -12.95
C GLU A 238 3.96 7.74 -12.70
N ILE A 239 3.39 6.97 -13.64
CA ILE A 239 3.33 5.51 -13.56
C ILE A 239 4.75 4.93 -13.43
N LEU A 240 5.70 5.42 -14.25
CA LEU A 240 7.08 4.92 -14.25
C LEU A 240 7.80 5.14 -12.91
N VAL A 241 7.60 6.28 -12.26
CA VAL A 241 8.24 6.58 -10.98
C VAL A 241 7.47 6.02 -9.77
N SER A 242 6.19 5.68 -9.95
CA SER A 242 5.32 5.23 -8.84
C SER A 242 5.20 3.70 -8.73
N PHE A 243 5.29 2.95 -9.85
CA PHE A 243 5.08 1.48 -9.82
C PHE A 243 6.04 0.73 -8.88
N PRO A 244 7.31 1.14 -8.64
CA PRO A 244 8.19 0.42 -7.74
C PRO A 244 7.65 0.32 -6.31
N ALA A 245 6.83 1.28 -5.88
CA ALA A 245 6.17 1.24 -4.58
C ALA A 245 5.29 0.00 -4.41
N SER A 246 4.73 -0.56 -5.51
CA SER A 246 3.95 -1.80 -5.48
C SER A 246 4.77 -3.02 -5.09
N SER A 247 6.08 -3.00 -5.29
CA SER A 247 6.98 -4.09 -4.90
C SER A 247 7.52 -3.96 -3.47
N ILE A 248 7.20 -2.86 -2.79
CA ILE A 248 7.75 -2.51 -1.47
C ILE A 248 6.64 -2.44 -0.41
N ALA A 249 5.60 -1.62 -0.66
CA ALA A 249 4.53 -1.34 0.29
C ALA A 249 3.71 -2.61 0.61
N GLY A 250 3.30 -2.76 1.88
CA GLY A 250 2.53 -3.92 2.33
C GLY A 250 3.34 -5.22 2.43
N GLY A 251 4.67 -5.12 2.49
CA GLY A 251 5.65 -6.20 2.44
C GLY A 251 6.31 -6.30 1.07
N THR A 252 7.64 -6.46 1.06
CA THR A 252 8.38 -6.56 -0.20
C THR A 252 8.06 -7.86 -0.95
N ASP A 253 8.34 -7.89 -2.25
CA ASP A 253 8.17 -9.09 -3.08
C ASP A 253 8.93 -10.28 -2.48
N GLU A 254 10.11 -10.05 -1.87
CA GLU A 254 10.95 -11.05 -1.22
C GLU A 254 10.28 -11.64 0.01
N ILE A 255 9.68 -10.80 0.85
CA ILE A 255 8.92 -11.24 2.03
C ILE A 255 7.74 -12.11 1.60
N HIS A 256 7.02 -11.72 0.56
CA HIS A 256 5.90 -12.53 0.05
C HIS A 256 6.35 -13.85 -0.56
N LYS A 257 7.50 -13.89 -1.24
CA LYS A 257 8.12 -15.14 -1.73
C LYS A 257 8.49 -16.08 -0.58
N ASN A 258 9.06 -15.53 0.52
CA ASN A 258 9.36 -16.32 1.71
C ASN A 258 8.09 -16.92 2.32
N ILE A 259 7.03 -16.13 2.50
CA ILE A 259 5.75 -16.60 3.03
C ILE A 259 5.15 -17.71 2.14
N ILE A 260 5.21 -17.54 0.82
CA ILE A 260 4.73 -18.56 -0.13
C ILE A 260 5.56 -19.85 -0.02
N SER A 261 6.88 -19.71 0.02
CA SER A 261 7.79 -20.86 0.18
C SER A 261 7.47 -21.65 1.45
N GLU A 262 7.36 -20.96 2.58
CA GLU A 262 7.15 -21.60 3.89
C GLU A 262 5.75 -22.21 4.05
N ARG A 263 4.71 -21.65 3.41
CA ARG A 263 3.32 -22.06 3.64
C ARG A 263 2.71 -22.91 2.52
N VAL A 264 3.33 -22.96 1.36
CA VAL A 264 2.81 -23.69 0.18
C VAL A 264 3.74 -24.79 -0.28
N LEU A 265 5.05 -24.57 -0.21
CA LEU A 265 6.06 -25.47 -0.80
C LEU A 265 6.74 -26.37 0.23
N ASN A 266 6.49 -26.16 1.52
CA ASN A 266 6.99 -27.04 2.61
C ASN A 266 5.98 -28.09 3.00
#